data_7c52d00a831d460d374a31baf1c8dd09
#
_entry.id   7c52d00a831d460d374a31baf1c8dd09
#
_cell.length_a   1.000
_cell.length_b   1.000
_cell.length_c   1.000
_cell.angle_alpha   90.00
_cell.angle_beta   90.00
_cell.angle_gamma   90.00
#
_symmetry.space_group_name_H-M   'P 1'
#
loop_
_entity.id
_entity.type
_entity.pdbx_description
1 polymer ?
#
loop_
_entity_poly.entity_id
_entity_poly.type
_entity_poly.pdbx_seq_one_letter_code
_entity_poly.pdbx_strand_id
1 'polypeptide(L)'
;MSQQNTEITLEVGEQEFTFNLTPADVTKYFNALTQTNKVAPGNNLLMTTVKQDEKATLKPLLANPVMVMQIAGALLEEYAPNVEVIVKKRSSTLSA
;
A
#
# COMPACT_ATOMS: atom_id res chain seq x y z
N MET A 1 13.45 15.54 10.29
CA MET A 1 12.87 15.61 10.16
C MET A 1 12.11 14.72 10.08
N SER A 2 11.47 14.71 10.02
CA SER A 2 10.63 13.94 10.25
C SER A 2 10.20 13.07 9.25
N GLN A 3 9.52 12.07 9.50
CA GLN A 3 9.08 11.26 8.59
C GLN A 3 7.99 11.85 7.91
N GLN A 4 7.70 11.58 6.72
CA GLN A 4 6.63 12.06 6.02
C GLN A 4 5.55 11.10 6.14
N ASN A 5 4.46 11.44 6.81
CA ASN A 5 3.28 10.62 6.91
C ASN A 5 2.33 11.02 5.84
N THR A 6 1.77 10.06 5.15
CA THR A 6 0.74 10.32 4.16
C THR A 6 -0.54 9.70 4.64
N GLU A 7 -1.54 10.53 4.82
CA GLU A 7 -2.82 10.06 5.31
C GLU A 7 -3.74 9.83 4.12
N ILE A 8 -4.26 8.63 4.00
CA ILE A 8 -5.09 8.25 2.87
C ILE A 8 -6.37 7.63 3.40
N THR A 9 -7.49 8.09 2.90
CA THR A 9 -8.77 7.52 3.27
C THR A 9 -9.33 6.76 2.08
N LEU A 10 -9.65 5.50 2.31
CA LEU A 10 -10.24 4.67 1.27
C LEU A 10 -11.65 4.32 1.65
N GLU A 11 -12.50 4.26 0.63
CA GLU A 11 -13.86 3.85 0.84
C GLU A 11 -13.98 2.41 0.40
N VAL A 12 -14.39 1.55 1.32
CA VAL A 12 -14.52 0.12 1.04
C VAL A 12 -15.97 -0.24 1.31
N GLY A 13 -16.72 -0.44 0.24
CA GLY A 13 -18.14 -0.65 0.38
C GLY A 13 -18.78 0.59 0.92
N GLU A 14 -19.42 0.48 2.06
CA GLU A 14 -20.06 1.64 2.65
C GLU A 14 -19.28 2.19 3.82
N GLN A 15 -18.03 1.74 3.99
CA GLN A 15 -17.24 2.18 5.11
C GLN A 15 -16.00 2.87 4.66
N GLU A 16 -15.48 3.74 5.48
CA GLU A 16 -14.26 4.45 5.17
C GLU A 16 -13.19 4.07 6.17
N PHE A 17 -11.98 3.92 5.69
CA PHE A 17 -10.85 3.61 6.54
C PHE A 17 -9.72 4.58 6.22
N THR A 18 -9.10 5.11 7.25
CA THR A 18 -8.00 6.06 7.07
C THR A 18 -6.70 5.39 7.48
N PHE A 19 -5.73 5.49 6.61
CA PHE A 19 -4.43 4.89 6.82
C PHE A 19 -3.36 5.97 6.85
N ASN A 20 -2.38 5.78 7.71
CA ASN A 20 -1.25 6.69 7.79
C ASN A 20 -0.02 5.92 7.39
N LEU A 21 0.57 6.24 6.27
CA LEU A 21 1.72 5.53 5.76
C LEU A 21 2.97 6.37 5.81
N THR A 22 4.06 5.75 6.21
CA THR A 22 5.38 6.37 6.10
C THR A 22 6.18 5.60 5.07
N PRO A 23 7.27 6.16 4.56
CA PRO A 23 8.12 5.40 3.65
C PRO A 23 8.63 4.12 4.27
N ALA A 24 8.86 4.12 5.59
CA ALA A 24 9.33 2.91 6.26
C ALA A 24 8.27 1.81 6.21
N ASP A 25 7.00 2.18 6.36
CA ASP A 25 5.93 1.20 6.28
C ASP A 25 5.89 0.54 4.91
N VAL A 26 6.02 1.33 3.87
CA VAL A 26 5.96 0.83 2.51
C VAL A 26 7.17 -0.04 2.21
N THR A 27 8.33 0.39 2.67
CA THR A 27 9.55 -0.38 2.46
C THR A 27 9.44 -1.74 3.14
N LYS A 28 8.93 -1.75 4.35
CA LYS A 28 8.78 -3.00 5.08
C LYS A 28 7.83 -3.94 4.35
N TYR A 29 6.77 -3.38 3.79
CA TYR A 29 5.82 -4.18 3.05
C TYR A 29 6.48 -4.82 1.83
N PHE A 30 7.21 -4.02 1.04
CA PHE A 30 7.84 -4.56 -0.15
C PHE A 30 8.91 -5.59 0.19
N ASN A 31 9.64 -5.36 1.27
CA ASN A 31 10.68 -6.30 1.66
C ASN A 31 10.11 -7.63 2.14
N ALA A 32 8.88 -7.61 2.61
CA ALA A 32 8.26 -8.84 3.11
C ALA A 32 7.57 -9.64 2.01
N LEU A 33 7.36 -9.05 0.84
CA LEU A 33 6.69 -9.76 -0.22
C LEU A 33 7.57 -10.85 -0.81
N THR A 34 6.98 -12.01 -1.06
CA THR A 34 7.68 -13.07 -1.78
C THR A 34 6.72 -13.62 -2.81
N GLN A 35 7.19 -14.51 -3.65
CA GLN A 35 6.34 -15.07 -4.67
C GLN A 35 5.20 -15.88 -4.08
N THR A 36 5.39 -16.47 -2.93
CA THR A 36 4.38 -17.32 -2.35
C THR A 36 3.69 -16.69 -1.15
N ASN A 37 4.12 -15.50 -0.76
CA ASN A 37 3.54 -14.86 0.43
C ASN A 37 3.28 -13.40 0.15
N LYS A 38 2.09 -13.08 -0.33
CA LYS A 38 1.75 -11.71 -0.62
C LYS A 38 0.62 -11.20 0.26
N VAL A 39 -0.18 -12.11 0.79
CA VAL A 39 -1.33 -11.71 1.58
C VAL A 39 -0.93 -11.25 2.96
N ALA A 40 -0.04 -12.00 3.61
CA ALA A 40 0.36 -11.65 4.96
C ALA A 40 1.03 -10.27 5.04
N PRO A 41 1.95 -9.93 4.14
CA PRO A 41 2.52 -8.59 4.19
C PRO A 41 1.46 -7.51 3.97
N GLY A 42 0.50 -7.76 3.08
CA GLY A 42 -0.57 -6.81 2.85
C GLY A 42 -1.43 -6.62 4.09
N ASN A 43 -1.78 -7.73 4.72
CA ASN A 43 -2.57 -7.68 5.93
C ASN A 43 -1.82 -6.89 7.02
N ASN A 44 -0.54 -7.14 7.17
CA ASN A 44 0.25 -6.42 8.17
C ASN A 44 0.31 -4.94 7.86
N LEU A 45 0.51 -4.58 6.60
CA LEU A 45 0.56 -3.18 6.24
C LEU A 45 -0.74 -2.50 6.61
N LEU A 46 -1.86 -3.09 6.26
CA LEU A 46 -3.15 -2.48 6.51
C LEU A 46 -3.46 -2.38 7.98
N MET A 47 -3.18 -3.43 8.74
CA MET A 47 -3.51 -3.42 10.15
C MET A 47 -2.61 -2.51 10.97
N THR A 48 -1.39 -2.28 10.52
CA THR A 48 -0.50 -1.42 11.29
C THR A 48 -0.64 0.05 10.93
N THR A 49 -1.25 0.37 9.79
CA THR A 49 -1.36 1.75 9.37
C THR A 49 -2.75 2.33 9.48
N VAL A 50 -3.77 1.49 9.64
CA VAL A 50 -5.13 1.99 9.75
C VAL A 50 -5.33 2.67 11.10
N LYS A 51 -6.24 3.63 11.14
CA LYS A 51 -6.55 4.30 12.38
C LYS A 51 -6.93 3.31 13.44
N GLN A 52 -6.53 3.61 14.66
CA GLN A 52 -6.71 2.69 15.76
C GLN A 52 -8.17 2.32 15.97
N ASP A 53 -9.06 3.28 15.89
CA ASP A 53 -10.45 3.00 16.16
C ASP A 53 -11.16 2.35 14.98
N GLU A 54 -10.46 2.15 13.86
CA GLU A 54 -11.05 1.48 12.72
C GLU A 54 -10.54 0.07 12.55
N LYS A 55 -9.59 -0.34 13.37
CA LYS A 55 -9.00 -1.66 13.25
C LYS A 55 -10.01 -2.77 13.39
N ALA A 56 -10.87 -2.65 14.37
CA ALA A 56 -11.84 -3.70 14.63
C ALA A 56 -12.81 -3.87 13.48
N THR A 57 -13.12 -2.79 12.78
CA THR A 57 -14.02 -2.86 11.66
C THR A 57 -13.33 -3.40 10.42
N LEU A 58 -12.05 -3.09 10.26
CA LEU A 58 -11.30 -3.54 9.11
C LEU A 58 -10.95 -5.01 9.20
N LYS A 59 -10.66 -5.49 10.38
CA LYS A 59 -10.14 -6.85 10.54
C LYS A 59 -11.00 -7.91 9.89
N PRO A 60 -12.33 -7.91 10.06
CA PRO A 60 -13.13 -8.94 9.41
C PRO A 60 -13.05 -8.90 7.89
N LEU A 61 -12.85 -7.72 7.31
CA LEU A 61 -12.73 -7.61 5.88
C LEU A 61 -11.45 -8.27 5.39
N LEU A 62 -10.42 -8.22 6.20
CA LEU A 62 -9.13 -8.78 5.80
C LEU A 62 -9.06 -10.28 5.95
N ALA A 63 -10.13 -10.90 6.43
CA ALA A 63 -10.18 -12.35 6.42
C ALA A 63 -10.25 -12.87 5.00
N ASN A 64 -10.70 -12.04 4.07
CA ASN A 64 -10.74 -12.42 2.66
C ASN A 64 -9.45 -11.97 2.00
N PRO A 65 -8.61 -12.90 1.51
CA PRO A 65 -7.33 -12.50 0.93
C PRO A 65 -7.46 -11.62 -0.30
N VAL A 66 -8.56 -11.75 -1.04
CA VAL A 66 -8.77 -10.87 -2.18
C VAL A 66 -8.97 -9.44 -1.71
N MET A 67 -9.69 -9.27 -0.59
CA MET A 67 -9.88 -7.94 -0.04
C MET A 67 -8.56 -7.35 0.42
N VAL A 68 -7.70 -8.17 1.02
CA VAL A 68 -6.39 -7.68 1.45
C VAL A 68 -5.64 -7.12 0.25
N MET A 69 -5.63 -7.87 -0.86
CA MET A 69 -4.87 -7.44 -2.01
C MET A 69 -5.50 -6.21 -2.67
N GLN A 70 -6.80 -6.15 -2.71
CA GLN A 70 -7.46 -5.01 -3.32
C GLN A 70 -7.27 -3.74 -2.52
N ILE A 71 -7.40 -3.83 -1.20
CA ILE A 71 -7.24 -2.65 -0.36
C ILE A 71 -5.80 -2.20 -0.35
N ALA A 72 -4.85 -3.14 -0.23
CA ALA A 72 -3.45 -2.79 -0.24
C ALA A 72 -3.05 -2.16 -1.56
N GLY A 73 -3.56 -2.71 -2.67
CA GLY A 73 -3.25 -2.16 -3.97
C GLY A 73 -3.79 -0.74 -4.13
N ALA A 74 -5.01 -0.52 -3.70
CA ALA A 74 -5.60 0.81 -3.79
C ALA A 74 -4.84 1.80 -2.91
N LEU A 75 -4.43 1.35 -1.73
CA LEU A 75 -3.70 2.21 -0.81
C LEU A 75 -2.37 2.62 -1.40
N LEU A 76 -1.65 1.68 -1.99
CA LEU A 76 -0.35 1.99 -2.56
C LEU A 76 -0.46 2.87 -3.78
N GLU A 77 -1.54 2.69 -4.53
CA GLU A 77 -1.76 3.51 -5.70
C GLU A 77 -1.96 4.96 -5.27
N GLU A 78 -2.69 5.18 -4.18
CA GLU A 78 -2.91 6.51 -3.68
C GLU A 78 -1.66 7.07 -3.02
N TYR A 79 -0.83 6.21 -2.47
CA TYR A 79 0.38 6.64 -1.82
C TYR A 79 1.42 7.10 -2.82
N ALA A 80 1.40 6.55 -4.02
CA ALA A 80 2.43 6.86 -5.00
C ALA A 80 2.42 8.35 -5.29
N PRO A 81 3.58 8.96 -5.42
CA PRO A 81 3.62 10.38 -5.70
C PRO A 81 3.06 10.66 -7.09
N ASN A 82 2.53 11.84 -7.23
CA ASN A 82 1.97 12.25 -8.50
C ASN A 82 3.09 12.72 -9.40
N VAL A 83 4.01 11.86 -9.72
CA VAL A 83 5.18 12.18 -10.48
C VAL A 83 5.34 11.15 -11.58
N GLU A 84 5.56 11.61 -12.78
CA GLU A 84 5.75 10.73 -13.88
C GLU A 84 7.19 10.27 -13.91
N VAL A 85 7.41 8.98 -13.91
CA VAL A 85 8.74 8.44 -13.95
C VAL A 85 9.01 7.96 -15.37
N ILE A 86 9.95 8.57 -16.03
CA ILE A 86 10.26 8.25 -17.39
C ILE A 86 11.62 7.62 -17.46
N VAL A 87 11.71 6.50 -18.14
CA VAL A 87 12.98 5.82 -18.31
C VAL A 87 13.72 6.48 -19.45
N LYS A 88 14.91 7.04 -19.15
CA LYS A 88 15.71 7.63 -20.16
C LYS A 88 16.59 6.60 -20.73
N LYS A 89 16.35 6.15 -21.92
CA LYS A 89 17.15 5.16 -22.50
C LYS A 89 18.20 5.77 -23.30
N ARG A 90 19.39 5.14 -23.42
CA ARG A 90 20.37 5.60 -24.26
C ARG A 90 20.01 5.28 -25.62
N SER A 91 20.24 6.12 -26.49
CA SER A 91 19.85 5.90 -27.85
C SER A 91 20.46 4.69 -28.42
N SER A 92 21.59 4.37 -27.94
CA SER A 92 22.22 3.21 -28.49
C SER A 92 21.45 1.99 -28.24
N THR A 93 20.66 2.01 -27.27
CA THR A 93 19.96 0.83 -27.00
C THR A 93 19.00 0.57 -28.05
N LEU A 94 18.81 1.53 -28.81
CA LEU A 94 17.94 1.29 -29.70
C LEU A 94 18.43 0.70 -30.75
N SER A 95 19.22 0.73 -30.90
CA SER A 95 19.62 0.29 -31.75
C SER A 95 19.30 -0.34 -32.40
N ALA A 96 19.21 -0.42 -32.48
CA ALA A 96 18.82 -0.93 -33.08
C ALA A 96 18.71 -0.92 -33.70
#